data_bebada6e8b5bf41cfdac3d3cc64a9b2a
#
_entry.id   bebada6e8b5bf41cfdac3d3cc64a9b2a
#
_cell.length_a   1.000
_cell.length_b   1.000
_cell.length_c   1.000
_cell.angle_alpha   90.00
_cell.angle_beta   90.00
_cell.angle_gamma   90.00
#
_symmetry.space_group_name_H-M   'P 1'
#
loop_
_entity.id
_entity.type
_entity.pdbx_description
1 polymer ?
#
loop_
_entity_poly.entity_id
_entity_poly.type
_entity_poly.pdbx_seq_one_letter_code
_entity_poly.pdbx_strand_id
1 'polypeptide(L)'
;MSAFAYYRMPRADEYYLVRQDEGEPLVLNDLRQLNGRSGFVVAPFAASKECPIVVIEQKKPPTSQPLPSYPLFGRRAGGEVREWQGEVSLYPFTRFHDTLLDGHFQKLVLARSESLEVSSSLLGEDNGLSLFLEACHRYPRMFVTLFSTPQTGTWLMATPEVLIQKSERFSTMALAGTMKLEGEQLKFDNPDRSGVQDIRWSQKNIQEQRLVATYIAETLKDFAEDITEQGPYTTRAANLVHLRSDFAFVPKQGVGIGDMVKALHPTPAVCGLPKAEAQAFILKNEPAPRRYYSGFCGPVELDGRTDLFVSLRCMELSSHSCRLYAGGGLLADSVEEQEWQETEAKMMTMRQLIVRGDAASEK
;
A
#
# COMPACT_ATOMS: atom_id res chain seq x y z
N MET A 1 14.93 7.76 -19.19
CA MET A 1 14.13 6.54 -18.93
C MET A 1 12.68 6.88 -19.24
N SER A 2 11.95 6.03 -19.97
CA SER A 2 10.52 6.24 -20.22
C SER A 2 9.75 6.02 -18.92
N ALA A 3 8.76 6.87 -18.63
CA ALA A 3 7.89 6.71 -17.48
C ALA A 3 6.82 5.66 -17.80
N PHE A 4 6.60 4.71 -16.90
CA PHE A 4 5.59 3.66 -17.07
C PHE A 4 5.00 3.20 -15.73
N ALA A 5 3.81 2.58 -15.82
CA ALA A 5 3.19 1.83 -14.74
C ALA A 5 2.51 0.57 -15.31
N TYR A 6 2.90 -0.59 -14.82
CA TYR A 6 2.12 -1.82 -14.93
C TYR A 6 1.21 -1.91 -13.70
N TYR A 7 -0.04 -2.29 -13.90
CA TYR A 7 -0.93 -2.55 -12.76
C TYR A 7 -1.94 -3.64 -13.07
N ARG A 8 -2.34 -4.40 -12.03
CA ARG A 8 -3.37 -5.40 -12.07
C ARG A 8 -4.36 -5.15 -10.93
N MET A 9 -5.65 -5.07 -11.28
CA MET A 9 -6.73 -4.90 -10.30
C MET A 9 -6.93 -6.19 -9.49
N PRO A 10 -7.41 -6.10 -8.23
CA PRO A 10 -7.70 -7.28 -7.43
C PRO A 10 -8.59 -8.27 -8.20
N ARG A 11 -8.17 -9.55 -8.25
CA ARG A 11 -8.87 -10.67 -8.92
C ARG A 11 -9.00 -10.58 -10.44
N ALA A 12 -8.35 -9.61 -11.08
CA ALA A 12 -8.36 -9.53 -12.54
C ALA A 12 -7.39 -10.56 -13.16
N ASP A 13 -7.79 -11.11 -14.31
CA ASP A 13 -6.99 -12.04 -15.11
C ASP A 13 -6.15 -11.33 -16.18
N GLU A 14 -6.18 -10.00 -16.16
CA GLU A 14 -5.41 -9.14 -17.04
C GLU A 14 -4.70 -8.05 -16.26
N TYR A 15 -3.62 -7.53 -16.83
CA TYR A 15 -2.91 -6.36 -16.33
C TYR A 15 -2.83 -5.28 -17.40
N TYR A 16 -2.57 -4.06 -16.97
CA TYR A 16 -2.56 -2.88 -17.82
C TYR A 16 -1.18 -2.25 -17.82
N LEU A 17 -0.81 -1.67 -18.95
CA LEU A 17 0.37 -0.82 -19.11
C LEU A 17 -0.08 0.61 -19.42
N VAL A 18 0.33 1.54 -18.58
CA VAL A 18 0.34 2.99 -18.84
C VAL A 18 1.77 3.38 -19.14
N ARG A 19 2.02 4.01 -20.28
CA ARG A 19 3.35 4.47 -20.68
C ARG A 19 3.28 5.86 -21.28
N GLN A 20 4.15 6.72 -20.79
CA GLN A 20 4.32 8.05 -21.36
C GLN A 20 5.45 7.99 -22.39
N ASP A 21 5.08 8.09 -23.67
CA ASP A 21 6.03 7.99 -24.78
C ASP A 21 6.69 9.32 -25.11
N GLU A 22 6.07 10.45 -24.72
CA GLU A 22 6.54 11.80 -25.01
C GLU A 22 6.51 12.70 -23.77
N GLY A 23 7.48 13.57 -23.65
CA GLY A 23 7.61 14.54 -22.56
C GLY A 23 8.01 13.90 -21.24
N GLU A 24 7.97 14.69 -20.17
CA GLU A 24 8.22 14.25 -18.82
C GLU A 24 6.91 14.06 -18.05
N PRO A 25 6.86 13.15 -17.07
CA PRO A 25 5.70 13.01 -16.18
C PRO A 25 5.35 14.33 -15.53
N LEU A 26 4.04 14.58 -15.41
CA LEU A 26 3.54 15.79 -14.77
C LEU A 26 3.84 15.76 -13.28
N VAL A 27 4.52 16.77 -12.77
CA VAL A 27 4.77 16.96 -11.33
C VAL A 27 3.74 17.92 -10.76
N LEU A 28 3.07 17.51 -9.68
CA LEU A 28 2.07 18.31 -8.98
C LEU A 28 2.62 18.79 -7.63
N ASN A 29 2.23 20.00 -7.24
CA ASN A 29 2.61 20.62 -5.96
C ASN A 29 1.49 20.49 -4.91
N ASP A 30 0.26 20.21 -5.33
CA ASP A 30 -0.90 20.03 -4.45
C ASP A 30 -1.82 18.94 -5.04
N LEU A 31 -2.41 18.12 -4.18
CA LEU A 31 -3.31 17.04 -4.59
C LEU A 31 -4.57 17.53 -5.32
N ARG A 32 -5.04 18.74 -5.06
CA ARG A 32 -6.17 19.34 -5.77
C ARG A 32 -5.92 19.52 -7.27
N GLN A 33 -4.65 19.59 -7.67
CA GLN A 33 -4.28 19.67 -9.09
C GLN A 33 -4.59 18.36 -9.85
N LEU A 34 -4.97 17.28 -9.16
CA LEU A 34 -5.53 16.06 -9.78
C LEU A 34 -6.92 16.26 -10.36
N ASN A 35 -7.66 17.31 -9.94
CA ASN A 35 -8.97 17.61 -10.50
C ASN A 35 -8.86 17.84 -12.01
N GLY A 36 -9.64 17.08 -12.79
CA GLY A 36 -9.64 17.15 -14.26
C GLY A 36 -8.41 16.54 -14.94
N ARG A 37 -7.55 15.83 -14.22
CA ARG A 37 -6.42 15.09 -14.80
C ARG A 37 -6.78 13.63 -15.06
N SER A 38 -6.12 13.06 -16.06
CA SER A 38 -6.21 11.65 -16.41
C SER A 38 -4.81 11.05 -16.50
N GLY A 39 -4.59 9.88 -15.92
CA GLY A 39 -3.30 9.20 -15.96
C GLY A 39 -3.12 8.22 -14.79
N PHE A 40 -1.91 7.72 -14.62
CA PHE A 40 -1.53 6.94 -13.46
C PHE A 40 -0.80 7.85 -12.46
N VAL A 41 -1.40 8.07 -11.30
CA VAL A 41 -0.83 8.92 -10.25
C VAL A 41 0.02 8.11 -9.28
N VAL A 42 1.11 8.72 -8.82
CA VAL A 42 1.95 8.25 -7.72
C VAL A 42 2.17 9.40 -6.77
N ALA A 43 1.76 9.26 -5.54
CA ALA A 43 1.92 10.28 -4.50
C ALA A 43 2.65 9.71 -3.28
N PRO A 44 3.59 10.47 -2.68
CA PRO A 44 4.32 10.05 -1.48
C PRO A 44 3.47 10.23 -0.22
N PHE A 45 3.97 9.71 0.92
CA PHE A 45 3.40 9.99 2.25
C PHE A 45 3.32 11.49 2.56
N ALA A 46 4.37 12.22 2.21
CA ALA A 46 4.43 13.67 2.28
C ALA A 46 5.19 14.20 1.04
N ALA A 47 4.55 15.06 0.29
CA ALA A 47 5.15 15.63 -0.92
C ALA A 47 6.30 16.57 -0.60
N SER A 48 7.42 16.41 -1.32
CA SER A 48 8.60 17.27 -1.27
C SER A 48 9.22 17.39 -2.65
N LYS A 49 10.31 18.17 -2.78
CA LYS A 49 11.07 18.25 -4.04
C LYS A 49 11.72 16.91 -4.41
N GLU A 50 12.17 16.14 -3.42
CA GLU A 50 12.81 14.83 -3.58
C GLU A 50 11.80 13.71 -3.80
N CYS A 51 10.57 13.89 -3.31
CA CYS A 51 9.47 12.96 -3.46
C CYS A 51 8.19 13.69 -3.91
N PRO A 52 8.10 14.08 -5.19
CA PRO A 52 6.95 14.82 -5.71
C PRO A 52 5.74 13.91 -5.95
N ILE A 53 4.57 14.53 -6.12
CA ILE A 53 3.39 13.87 -6.69
C ILE A 53 3.60 13.83 -8.20
N VAL A 54 3.50 12.64 -8.80
CA VAL A 54 3.77 12.43 -10.22
C VAL A 54 2.55 11.83 -10.90
N VAL A 55 2.21 12.31 -12.10
CA VAL A 55 1.20 11.73 -12.98
C VAL A 55 1.87 11.30 -14.28
N ILE A 56 1.78 10.00 -14.57
CA ILE A 56 2.16 9.43 -15.85
C ILE A 56 0.95 9.61 -16.76
N GLU A 57 1.05 10.57 -17.69
CA GLU A 57 -0.03 10.89 -18.63
C GLU A 57 0.08 10.00 -19.87
N GLN A 58 -1.04 9.46 -20.31
CA GLN A 58 -1.11 8.66 -21.54
C GLN A 58 -2.25 9.17 -22.42
N LYS A 59 -1.94 9.44 -23.69
CA LYS A 59 -2.91 9.96 -24.67
C LYS A 59 -3.89 8.90 -25.18
N LYS A 60 -3.53 7.62 -25.06
CA LYS A 60 -4.33 6.47 -25.51
C LYS A 60 -4.84 5.68 -24.31
N PRO A 61 -5.94 4.92 -24.45
CA PRO A 61 -6.36 3.99 -23.41
C PRO A 61 -5.21 3.05 -23.00
N PRO A 62 -5.14 2.61 -21.73
CA PRO A 62 -4.13 1.64 -21.29
C PRO A 62 -4.22 0.35 -22.12
N THR A 63 -3.07 -0.22 -22.44
CA THR A 63 -3.02 -1.51 -23.12
C THR A 63 -3.23 -2.61 -22.11
N SER A 64 -4.30 -3.41 -22.27
CA SER A 64 -4.50 -4.60 -21.45
C SER A 64 -3.77 -5.81 -22.06
N GLN A 65 -3.30 -6.68 -21.19
CA GLN A 65 -2.67 -7.96 -21.55
C GLN A 65 -3.15 -9.05 -20.59
N PRO A 66 -3.45 -10.25 -21.09
CA PRO A 66 -3.79 -11.37 -20.22
C PRO A 66 -2.60 -11.72 -19.33
N LEU A 67 -2.87 -12.11 -18.08
CA LEU A 67 -1.85 -12.70 -17.24
C LEU A 67 -1.39 -14.02 -17.85
N PRO A 68 -0.09 -14.18 -18.09
CA PRO A 68 0.43 -15.44 -18.61
C PRO A 68 0.22 -16.57 -17.59
N SER A 69 0.10 -17.82 -18.10
CA SER A 69 -0.06 -19.00 -17.24
C SER A 69 1.16 -19.18 -16.33
N TYR A 70 0.94 -19.55 -15.07
CA TYR A 70 2.01 -19.87 -14.13
C TYR A 70 2.48 -21.33 -14.27
N PRO A 71 3.78 -21.65 -14.15
CA PRO A 71 4.92 -20.75 -13.91
C PRO A 71 5.40 -20.06 -15.19
N LEU A 72 5.65 -18.75 -15.08
CA LEU A 72 5.99 -17.89 -16.20
C LEU A 72 7.34 -18.21 -16.84
N PHE A 73 8.29 -18.78 -16.09
CA PHE A 73 9.63 -19.09 -16.60
C PHE A 73 10.28 -20.21 -15.79
N GLY A 74 11.02 -21.09 -16.46
CA GLY A 74 11.90 -22.08 -15.85
C GLY A 74 13.13 -21.48 -15.15
N ARG A 75 13.28 -20.16 -15.15
CA ARG A 75 14.30 -19.42 -14.40
C ARG A 75 13.60 -18.26 -13.69
N ARG A 76 13.41 -18.39 -12.38
CA ARG A 76 13.00 -17.29 -11.51
C ARG A 76 14.04 -16.17 -11.59
N ALA A 77 13.58 -14.93 -11.80
CA ALA A 77 14.38 -13.76 -11.50
C ALA A 77 14.64 -13.77 -9.98
N GLY A 78 15.80 -14.18 -9.54
CA GLY A 78 16.19 -14.22 -8.15
C GLY A 78 17.58 -14.79 -8.03
N GLY A 79 18.56 -13.97 -7.71
CA GLY A 79 19.89 -14.38 -7.32
C GLY A 79 19.92 -14.79 -5.85
N GLU A 80 21.06 -15.32 -5.38
CA GLU A 80 21.33 -15.47 -3.97
C GLU A 80 21.24 -14.09 -3.29
N VAL A 81 20.36 -13.98 -2.30
CA VAL A 81 20.31 -12.81 -1.45
C VAL A 81 21.53 -12.88 -0.54
N ARG A 82 22.39 -11.89 -0.63
CA ARG A 82 23.38 -11.65 0.42
C ARG A 82 22.68 -10.78 1.46
N GLU A 83 22.42 -11.35 2.63
CA GLU A 83 22.03 -10.56 3.78
C GLU A 83 23.13 -9.53 4.02
N TRP A 84 22.85 -8.29 3.67
CA TRP A 84 23.72 -7.21 4.05
C TRP A 84 23.45 -6.92 5.53
N GLN A 85 24.50 -6.97 6.36
CA GLN A 85 24.49 -6.42 7.72
C GLN A 85 24.55 -4.88 7.65
N GLY A 86 23.67 -4.29 6.85
CA GLY A 86 23.44 -2.87 6.85
C GLY A 86 22.63 -2.48 8.07
N GLU A 87 22.83 -1.29 8.53
CA GLU A 87 22.13 -0.71 9.67
C GLU A 87 20.65 -1.09 9.61
N VAL A 88 20.24 -1.96 10.54
CA VAL A 88 18.83 -2.13 10.88
C VAL A 88 18.38 -0.73 11.27
N SER A 89 17.50 -0.12 10.48
CA SER A 89 16.99 1.21 10.80
C SER A 89 16.46 1.15 12.23
N LEU A 90 16.98 2.02 13.10
CA LEU A 90 16.54 2.13 14.48
C LEU A 90 15.01 2.11 14.47
N TYR A 91 14.42 1.27 15.29
CA TYR A 91 12.96 1.23 15.49
C TYR A 91 12.66 2.02 16.76
N PRO A 92 12.37 3.32 16.68
CA PRO A 92 12.24 4.21 17.84
C PRO A 92 10.89 4.02 18.55
N PHE A 93 10.56 2.77 18.89
CA PHE A 93 9.27 2.40 19.52
C PHE A 93 9.00 3.22 20.77
N THR A 94 9.95 3.24 21.71
CA THR A 94 9.78 3.96 23.00
C THR A 94 9.38 5.41 22.78
N ARG A 95 10.05 6.12 21.86
CA ARG A 95 9.74 7.53 21.57
C ARG A 95 8.30 7.73 21.09
N PHE A 96 7.81 6.84 20.23
CA PHE A 96 6.43 6.91 19.74
C PHE A 96 5.44 6.51 20.84
N HIS A 97 5.75 5.45 21.58
CA HIS A 97 4.88 4.90 22.60
C HIS A 97 4.71 5.84 23.80
N ASP A 98 5.77 6.52 24.25
CA ASP A 98 5.69 7.50 25.34
C ASP A 98 4.67 8.61 25.02
N THR A 99 4.64 9.12 23.80
CA THR A 99 3.68 10.16 23.40
C THR A 99 2.22 9.66 23.34
N LEU A 100 2.01 8.36 23.17
CA LEU A 100 0.70 7.72 23.28
C LEU A 100 0.28 7.56 24.74
N LEU A 101 1.22 7.19 25.62
CA LEU A 101 0.98 7.09 27.07
C LEU A 101 0.67 8.46 27.68
N ASP A 102 1.32 9.52 27.22
CA ASP A 102 1.07 10.90 27.63
C ASP A 102 -0.25 11.47 27.08
N GLY A 103 -0.95 10.73 26.22
CA GLY A 103 -2.23 11.15 25.64
C GLY A 103 -2.13 12.23 24.56
N HIS A 104 -0.93 12.54 24.05
CA HIS A 104 -0.75 13.49 22.95
C HIS A 104 -1.34 12.96 21.63
N PHE A 105 -1.27 11.66 21.43
CA PHE A 105 -1.82 10.97 20.27
C PHE A 105 -2.75 9.83 20.71
N GLN A 106 -3.81 9.62 19.93
CA GLN A 106 -4.69 8.46 20.11
C GLN A 106 -4.14 7.22 19.38
N LYS A 107 -3.42 7.46 18.30
CA LYS A 107 -2.79 6.45 17.45
C LYS A 107 -1.60 7.09 16.72
N LEU A 108 -0.53 6.32 16.54
CA LEU A 108 0.59 6.63 15.67
C LEU A 108 0.95 5.40 14.84
N VAL A 109 1.39 5.61 13.61
CA VAL A 109 1.99 4.52 12.81
C VAL A 109 3.48 4.72 12.77
N LEU A 110 4.22 3.72 13.26
CA LEU A 110 5.67 3.68 13.18
C LEU A 110 6.09 2.77 12.02
N ALA A 111 6.86 3.34 11.10
CA ALA A 111 7.40 2.62 9.95
C ALA A 111 8.88 2.35 10.10
N ARG A 112 9.34 1.29 9.43
CA ARG A 112 10.74 0.97 9.23
C ARG A 112 11.01 0.48 7.82
N SER A 113 12.27 0.49 7.43
CA SER A 113 12.72 -0.04 6.15
C SER A 113 13.91 -0.99 6.34
N GLU A 114 14.06 -1.90 5.39
CA GLU A 114 15.17 -2.84 5.33
C GLU A 114 15.71 -2.88 3.91
N SER A 115 17.02 -2.80 3.76
CA SER A 115 17.69 -2.91 2.47
C SER A 115 18.24 -4.32 2.28
N LEU A 116 18.03 -4.88 1.09
CA LEU A 116 18.56 -6.18 0.69
C LEU A 116 19.42 -6.00 -0.57
N GLU A 117 20.59 -6.64 -0.59
CA GLU A 117 21.42 -6.75 -1.78
C GLU A 117 21.22 -8.10 -2.45
N VAL A 118 21.27 -8.12 -3.78
CA VAL A 118 21.10 -9.33 -4.57
C VAL A 118 22.23 -9.47 -5.58
N SER A 119 22.61 -10.72 -5.86
CA SER A 119 23.71 -11.05 -6.78
C SER A 119 23.37 -10.82 -8.26
N SER A 120 22.08 -10.87 -8.63
CA SER A 120 21.59 -10.67 -9.99
C SER A 120 20.73 -9.43 -10.09
N SER A 121 20.61 -8.87 -11.30
CA SER A 121 19.78 -7.68 -11.51
C SER A 121 18.31 -7.99 -11.24
N LEU A 122 17.70 -7.21 -10.34
CA LEU A 122 16.27 -7.28 -10.03
C LEU A 122 15.41 -6.72 -11.15
N LEU A 123 15.93 -5.76 -11.88
CA LEU A 123 15.19 -5.14 -12.97
C LEU A 123 15.29 -5.97 -14.26
N GLY A 124 16.40 -6.70 -14.46
CA GLY A 124 16.62 -7.51 -15.66
C GLY A 124 16.57 -6.68 -16.96
N GLU A 125 16.37 -7.36 -18.08
CA GLU A 125 16.16 -6.72 -19.40
C GLU A 125 14.71 -6.21 -19.56
N ASP A 126 13.79 -6.70 -18.74
CA ASP A 126 12.35 -6.43 -18.80
C ASP A 126 11.90 -5.31 -17.84
N ASN A 127 12.86 -4.57 -17.24
CA ASN A 127 12.60 -3.49 -16.28
C ASN A 127 11.74 -3.92 -15.07
N GLY A 128 11.87 -5.17 -14.63
CA GLY A 128 11.16 -5.71 -13.47
C GLY A 128 9.79 -6.29 -13.77
N LEU A 129 9.39 -6.41 -15.03
CA LEU A 129 8.09 -7.00 -15.42
C LEU A 129 7.92 -8.42 -14.88
N SER A 130 8.97 -9.24 -14.90
CA SER A 130 8.94 -10.60 -14.34
C SER A 130 8.59 -10.62 -12.85
N LEU A 131 9.14 -9.69 -12.05
CA LEU A 131 8.80 -9.54 -10.63
C LEU A 131 7.34 -9.10 -10.43
N PHE A 132 6.85 -8.19 -11.26
CA PHE A 132 5.47 -7.75 -11.24
C PHE A 132 4.51 -8.91 -11.54
N LEU A 133 4.80 -9.72 -12.56
CA LEU A 133 3.97 -10.86 -12.94
C LEU A 133 3.98 -11.95 -11.85
N GLU A 134 5.13 -12.21 -11.22
CA GLU A 134 5.23 -13.12 -10.06
C GLU A 134 4.37 -12.60 -8.89
N ALA A 135 4.42 -11.29 -8.60
CA ALA A 135 3.59 -10.67 -7.57
C ALA A 135 2.08 -10.79 -7.90
N CYS A 136 1.69 -10.62 -9.17
CA CYS A 136 0.30 -10.79 -9.60
C CYS A 136 -0.21 -12.22 -9.34
N HIS A 137 0.59 -13.24 -9.63
CA HIS A 137 0.21 -14.64 -9.38
C HIS A 137 0.15 -14.96 -7.89
N ARG A 138 1.12 -14.47 -7.13
CA ARG A 138 1.20 -14.73 -5.69
C ARG A 138 0.13 -14.03 -4.88
N TYR A 139 -0.31 -12.84 -5.32
CA TYR A 139 -1.25 -11.98 -4.59
C TYR A 139 -2.51 -11.64 -5.40
N PRO A 140 -3.31 -12.64 -5.83
CA PRO A 140 -4.44 -12.43 -6.73
C PRO A 140 -5.51 -11.47 -6.18
N ARG A 141 -5.59 -11.30 -4.85
CA ARG A 141 -6.59 -10.44 -4.20
C ARG A 141 -6.13 -9.01 -3.94
N MET A 142 -4.88 -8.68 -4.24
CA MET A 142 -4.31 -7.37 -4.02
C MET A 142 -4.26 -6.57 -5.32
N PHE A 143 -4.30 -5.26 -5.22
CA PHE A 143 -3.82 -4.39 -6.28
C PHE A 143 -2.30 -4.54 -6.37
N VAL A 144 -1.80 -4.88 -7.54
CA VAL A 144 -0.36 -5.02 -7.79
C VAL A 144 0.04 -4.00 -8.83
N THR A 145 1.13 -3.28 -8.57
CA THR A 145 1.68 -2.30 -9.52
C THR A 145 3.20 -2.25 -9.46
N LEU A 146 3.80 -2.10 -10.63
CA LEU A 146 5.20 -1.75 -10.84
C LEU A 146 5.23 -0.46 -11.62
N PHE A 147 5.81 0.60 -11.06
CA PHE A 147 5.97 1.85 -11.77
C PHE A 147 7.42 2.35 -11.72
N SER A 148 7.79 3.13 -12.72
CA SER A 148 9.11 3.77 -12.81
C SER A 148 8.99 5.11 -13.50
N THR A 149 9.56 6.15 -12.89
CA THR A 149 9.76 7.47 -13.50
C THR A 149 11.11 8.04 -13.09
N PRO A 150 11.65 9.04 -13.80
CA PRO A 150 12.87 9.74 -13.38
C PRO A 150 12.78 10.33 -11.97
N GLN A 151 11.58 10.75 -11.55
CA GLN A 151 11.34 11.40 -10.25
C GLN A 151 11.14 10.40 -9.13
N THR A 152 10.47 9.27 -9.40
CA THR A 152 10.11 8.31 -8.34
C THR A 152 11.16 7.22 -8.11
N GLY A 153 11.96 6.89 -9.13
CA GLY A 153 12.64 5.60 -9.21
C GLY A 153 11.65 4.48 -9.51
N THR A 154 12.07 3.24 -9.32
CA THR A 154 11.26 2.04 -9.62
C THR A 154 10.70 1.43 -8.34
N TRP A 155 9.39 1.16 -8.32
CA TRP A 155 8.68 0.63 -7.15
C TRP A 155 7.78 -0.52 -7.56
N LEU A 156 7.76 -1.58 -6.73
CA LEU A 156 6.81 -2.69 -6.81
C LEU A 156 5.96 -2.71 -5.54
N MET A 157 4.65 -2.87 -5.71
CA MET A 157 3.68 -2.86 -4.61
C MET A 157 2.62 -3.93 -4.80
N ALA A 158 2.15 -4.50 -3.68
CA ALA A 158 0.99 -5.38 -3.63
C ALA A 158 0.14 -4.99 -2.41
N THR A 159 -0.91 -4.20 -2.62
CA THR A 159 -1.67 -3.57 -1.54
C THR A 159 -3.13 -4.01 -1.53
N PRO A 160 -3.71 -4.29 -0.34
CA PRO A 160 -5.13 -4.59 -0.20
C PRO A 160 -6.00 -3.35 0.06
N GLU A 161 -5.39 -2.18 0.32
CA GLU A 161 -6.08 -1.01 0.87
C GLU A 161 -6.45 -0.01 -0.21
N VAL A 162 -7.76 0.20 -0.38
CA VAL A 162 -8.32 1.22 -1.27
C VAL A 162 -8.32 2.57 -0.55
N LEU A 163 -7.75 3.59 -1.19
CA LEU A 163 -7.91 4.98 -0.75
C LEU A 163 -9.20 5.58 -1.30
N ILE A 164 -9.42 5.50 -2.60
CA ILE A 164 -10.67 5.90 -3.27
C ILE A 164 -10.85 5.04 -4.53
N GLN A 165 -12.05 4.54 -4.72
CA GLN A 165 -12.49 3.93 -5.97
C GLN A 165 -13.77 4.61 -6.48
N LYS A 166 -13.93 4.64 -7.80
CA LYS A 166 -15.13 5.13 -8.49
C LYS A 166 -15.70 4.00 -9.33
N SER A 167 -16.91 3.60 -8.98
CA SER A 167 -17.78 2.75 -9.81
C SER A 167 -19.10 3.48 -10.06
N GLU A 168 -20.23 2.92 -9.71
CA GLU A 168 -21.51 3.64 -9.67
C GLU A 168 -21.53 4.74 -8.61
N ARG A 169 -20.87 4.48 -7.48
CA ARG A 169 -20.62 5.44 -6.38
C ARG A 169 -19.13 5.48 -6.09
N PHE A 170 -18.70 6.51 -5.42
CA PHE A 170 -17.37 6.52 -4.82
C PHE A 170 -17.34 5.65 -3.58
N SER A 171 -16.18 5.05 -3.33
CA SER A 171 -15.96 4.23 -2.14
C SER A 171 -14.56 4.42 -1.58
N THR A 172 -14.44 4.20 -0.28
CA THR A 172 -13.18 4.11 0.47
C THR A 172 -13.32 3.02 1.53
N MET A 173 -12.25 2.70 2.23
CA MET A 173 -12.30 1.72 3.33
C MET A 173 -11.45 2.13 4.53
N ALA A 174 -11.86 1.67 5.70
CA ALA A 174 -11.01 1.59 6.88
C ALA A 174 -10.45 0.18 6.97
N LEU A 175 -9.14 0.02 6.86
CA LEU A 175 -8.44 -1.25 6.97
C LEU A 175 -7.37 -1.13 8.07
N ALA A 176 -7.64 -1.67 9.25
CA ALA A 176 -6.74 -1.59 10.40
C ALA A 176 -6.96 -2.78 11.34
N GLY A 177 -6.01 -2.98 12.26
CA GLY A 177 -5.92 -4.22 13.01
C GLY A 177 -5.37 -5.34 12.14
N THR A 178 -4.33 -6.04 12.63
CA THR A 178 -3.66 -7.09 11.88
C THR A 178 -3.51 -8.33 12.74
N MET A 179 -3.71 -9.50 12.13
CA MET A 179 -3.41 -10.78 12.75
C MET A 179 -2.84 -11.73 11.71
N LYS A 180 -1.83 -12.50 12.09
CA LYS A 180 -1.25 -13.56 11.29
C LYS A 180 -2.13 -14.81 11.37
N LEU A 181 -2.39 -15.43 10.21
CA LEU A 181 -3.06 -16.72 10.15
C LEU A 181 -2.04 -17.86 10.34
N GLU A 182 -2.40 -18.87 11.14
CA GLU A 182 -1.58 -20.05 11.41
C GLU A 182 -2.39 -21.34 11.31
N GLY A 183 -1.72 -22.45 10.94
CA GLY A 183 -2.34 -23.77 10.88
C GLY A 183 -3.60 -23.83 10.02
N GLU A 184 -4.70 -24.35 10.57
CA GLU A 184 -5.99 -24.48 9.88
C GLU A 184 -6.58 -23.13 9.44
N GLN A 185 -6.24 -22.04 10.13
CA GLN A 185 -6.69 -20.68 9.76
C GLN A 185 -6.18 -20.26 8.38
N LEU A 186 -5.09 -20.85 7.88
CA LEU A 186 -4.59 -20.60 6.52
C LEU A 186 -5.57 -21.06 5.43
N LYS A 187 -6.51 -21.95 5.77
CA LYS A 187 -7.60 -22.37 4.88
C LYS A 187 -8.72 -21.33 4.76
N PHE A 188 -8.69 -20.31 5.61
CA PHE A 188 -9.64 -19.20 5.54
C PHE A 188 -9.53 -18.50 4.21
N ASP A 189 -10.53 -18.73 3.38
CA ASP A 189 -10.71 -18.08 2.10
C ASP A 189 -12.01 -17.28 2.18
N ASN A 190 -11.92 -15.97 2.31
CA ASN A 190 -13.08 -15.09 2.44
C ASN A 190 -13.80 -14.87 1.09
N PRO A 191 -14.61 -15.81 0.57
CA PRO A 191 -15.50 -15.52 -0.56
C PRO A 191 -16.81 -14.89 -0.11
N ASP A 192 -17.34 -15.28 1.05
CA ASP A 192 -18.69 -14.91 1.47
C ASP A 192 -18.77 -14.75 2.99
N ARG A 193 -18.40 -13.64 3.54
CA ARG A 193 -18.73 -13.11 4.89
C ARG A 193 -19.23 -14.09 6.01
N SER A 194 -19.49 -15.36 5.69
CA SER A 194 -20.18 -16.33 6.53
C SER A 194 -19.30 -17.41 7.20
N GLY A 195 -17.99 -17.45 6.91
CA GLY A 195 -17.13 -18.57 7.30
C GLY A 195 -16.14 -18.33 8.44
N VAL A 196 -16.23 -17.24 9.20
CA VAL A 196 -15.21 -16.90 10.23
C VAL A 196 -15.75 -17.10 11.63
N GLN A 197 -15.94 -18.37 12.04
CA GLN A 197 -16.37 -18.62 13.41
C GLN A 197 -15.24 -18.59 14.46
N ASP A 198 -13.96 -18.59 14.06
CA ASP A 198 -12.84 -18.79 14.98
C ASP A 198 -11.77 -17.69 15.06
N ILE A 199 -11.92 -16.58 14.34
CA ILE A 199 -10.96 -15.47 14.46
C ILE A 199 -11.40 -14.52 15.58
N ARG A 200 -10.72 -14.59 16.72
CA ARG A 200 -10.97 -13.69 17.86
C ARG A 200 -10.02 -12.50 17.79
N TRP A 201 -10.58 -11.33 17.57
CA TRP A 201 -9.83 -10.08 17.56
C TRP A 201 -9.54 -9.56 18.96
N SER A 202 -8.33 -9.06 19.19
CA SER A 202 -7.99 -8.37 20.45
C SER A 202 -8.74 -7.04 20.55
N GLN A 203 -8.93 -6.54 21.78
CA GLN A 203 -9.54 -5.23 22.01
C GLN A 203 -8.73 -4.12 21.34
N LYS A 204 -7.39 -4.22 21.35
CA LYS A 204 -6.49 -3.31 20.64
C LYS A 204 -6.82 -3.22 19.14
N ASN A 205 -6.92 -4.35 18.45
CA ASN A 205 -7.21 -4.39 17.02
C ASN A 205 -8.60 -3.81 16.69
N ILE A 206 -9.60 -4.09 17.53
CA ILE A 206 -10.95 -3.52 17.41
C ILE A 206 -10.90 -2.00 17.59
N GLN A 207 -10.21 -1.51 18.62
CA GLN A 207 -10.05 -0.09 18.89
C GLN A 207 -9.31 0.61 17.75
N GLU A 208 -8.22 0.03 17.27
CA GLU A 208 -7.44 0.57 16.14
C GLU A 208 -8.32 0.76 14.89
N GLN A 209 -9.07 -0.26 14.54
CA GLN A 209 -9.98 -0.21 13.39
C GLN A 209 -11.08 0.84 13.57
N ARG A 210 -11.68 0.93 14.78
CA ARG A 210 -12.74 1.92 15.06
C ARG A 210 -12.23 3.36 14.99
N LEU A 211 -11.00 3.64 15.45
CA LEU A 211 -10.38 4.96 15.31
C LEU A 211 -10.27 5.37 13.83
N VAL A 212 -9.83 4.46 12.96
CA VAL A 212 -9.71 4.73 11.53
C VAL A 212 -11.07 4.90 10.89
N ALA A 213 -12.03 4.01 11.17
CA ALA A 213 -13.37 4.07 10.59
C ALA A 213 -14.12 5.35 11.00
N THR A 214 -14.05 5.74 12.28
CA THR A 214 -14.67 6.97 12.78
C THR A 214 -14.06 8.20 12.09
N TYR A 215 -12.73 8.27 11.97
CA TYR A 215 -12.07 9.37 11.26
C TYR A 215 -12.53 9.48 9.80
N ILE A 216 -12.60 8.36 9.08
CA ILE A 216 -13.06 8.34 7.68
C ILE A 216 -14.52 8.82 7.62
N ALA A 217 -15.42 8.28 8.46
CA ALA A 217 -16.82 8.68 8.50
C ALA A 217 -16.99 10.18 8.76
N GLU A 218 -16.22 10.77 9.69
CA GLU A 218 -16.27 12.20 9.98
C GLU A 218 -15.71 13.02 8.80
N THR A 219 -14.58 12.62 8.24
CA THR A 219 -13.96 13.30 7.10
C THR A 219 -14.87 13.29 5.86
N LEU A 220 -15.61 12.21 5.61
CA LEU A 220 -16.54 12.12 4.50
C LEU A 220 -17.68 13.14 4.59
N LYS A 221 -18.15 13.50 5.79
CA LYS A 221 -19.23 14.48 5.98
C LYS A 221 -18.89 15.87 5.42
N ASP A 222 -17.60 16.21 5.35
CA ASP A 222 -17.15 17.51 4.85
C ASP A 222 -17.38 17.67 3.36
N PHE A 223 -17.23 16.58 2.58
CA PHE A 223 -17.22 16.65 1.12
C PHE A 223 -18.17 15.66 0.43
N ALA A 224 -18.90 14.83 1.17
CA ALA A 224 -19.77 13.80 0.63
C ALA A 224 -21.17 13.82 1.25
N GLU A 225 -22.11 13.18 0.55
CA GLU A 225 -23.49 12.92 0.96
C GLU A 225 -23.84 11.45 0.67
N ASP A 226 -24.99 10.98 1.14
CA ASP A 226 -25.43 9.58 0.99
C ASP A 226 -24.38 8.57 1.48
N ILE A 227 -23.76 8.87 2.62
CA ILE A 227 -22.68 8.05 3.18
C ILE A 227 -23.27 6.79 3.81
N THR A 228 -22.73 5.63 3.42
CA THR A 228 -23.06 4.34 4.04
C THR A 228 -21.80 3.65 4.54
N GLU A 229 -21.85 3.06 5.74
CA GLU A 229 -20.77 2.22 6.29
C GLU A 229 -21.24 0.76 6.36
N GLN A 230 -20.40 -0.17 5.94
CA GLN A 230 -20.62 -1.59 6.10
C GLN A 230 -19.38 -2.25 6.74
N GLY A 231 -19.57 -2.87 7.89
CA GLY A 231 -18.50 -3.50 8.68
C GLY A 231 -18.60 -3.18 10.16
N PRO A 232 -17.54 -3.45 10.97
CA PRO A 232 -16.31 -4.12 10.53
C PRO A 232 -16.49 -5.62 10.29
N TYR A 233 -15.72 -6.16 9.35
CA TYR A 233 -15.62 -7.59 9.11
C TYR A 233 -14.17 -7.99 8.83
N THR A 234 -13.87 -9.30 9.00
CA THR A 234 -12.53 -9.82 8.74
C THR A 234 -12.29 -9.98 7.24
N THR A 235 -11.16 -9.49 6.73
CA THR A 235 -10.73 -9.69 5.35
C THR A 235 -9.30 -10.21 5.29
N ARG A 236 -8.99 -11.05 4.30
CA ARG A 236 -7.66 -11.65 4.13
C ARG A 236 -6.80 -10.88 3.12
N ALA A 237 -5.54 -10.65 3.49
CA ALA A 237 -4.51 -10.10 2.62
C ALA A 237 -3.23 -10.95 2.75
N ALA A 238 -2.94 -11.81 1.78
CA ALA A 238 -1.89 -12.84 1.84
C ALA A 238 -2.06 -13.77 3.06
N ASN A 239 -1.06 -13.81 3.95
CA ASN A 239 -1.08 -14.61 5.19
C ASN A 239 -1.57 -13.83 6.40
N LEU A 240 -2.09 -12.63 6.19
CA LEU A 240 -2.62 -11.76 7.23
C LEU A 240 -4.11 -11.55 7.04
N VAL A 241 -4.79 -11.29 8.16
CA VAL A 241 -6.17 -10.79 8.17
C VAL A 241 -6.23 -9.41 8.81
N HIS A 242 -7.22 -8.64 8.37
CA HIS A 242 -7.47 -7.29 8.85
C HIS A 242 -8.96 -7.10 9.13
N LEU A 243 -9.27 -6.17 10.04
CA LEU A 243 -10.63 -5.65 10.18
C LEU A 243 -10.87 -4.57 9.12
N ARG A 244 -12.02 -4.66 8.43
CA ARG A 244 -12.39 -3.77 7.33
C ARG A 244 -13.79 -3.23 7.51
N SER A 245 -13.96 -1.92 7.34
CA SER A 245 -15.23 -1.26 7.06
C SER A 245 -15.17 -0.61 5.67
N ASP A 246 -16.21 -0.81 4.87
CA ASP A 246 -16.39 -0.16 3.58
C ASP A 246 -17.31 1.05 3.70
N PHE A 247 -16.95 2.13 3.03
CA PHE A 247 -17.75 3.34 2.93
C PHE A 247 -18.11 3.56 1.46
N ALA A 248 -19.39 3.77 1.16
CA ALA A 248 -19.84 4.23 -0.14
C ALA A 248 -20.54 5.58 0.01
N PHE A 249 -20.33 6.50 -0.95
CA PHE A 249 -20.77 7.88 -0.85
C PHE A 249 -20.94 8.55 -2.22
N VAL A 250 -21.61 9.69 -2.24
CA VAL A 250 -21.73 10.60 -3.38
C VAL A 250 -20.98 11.89 -3.04
N PRO A 251 -20.04 12.38 -3.86
CA PRO A 251 -19.39 13.67 -3.63
C PRO A 251 -20.40 14.82 -3.75
N LYS A 252 -20.28 15.82 -2.88
CA LYS A 252 -21.05 17.07 -3.01
C LYS A 252 -20.71 17.78 -4.31
N GLN A 253 -21.63 18.62 -4.78
CA GLN A 253 -21.45 19.38 -6.01
C GLN A 253 -20.15 20.21 -5.98
N GLY A 254 -19.36 20.13 -7.04
CA GLY A 254 -18.09 20.84 -7.19
C GLY A 254 -16.88 20.20 -6.53
N VAL A 255 -17.05 19.09 -5.82
CA VAL A 255 -15.95 18.33 -5.22
C VAL A 255 -15.34 17.40 -6.26
N GLY A 256 -14.03 17.56 -6.54
CA GLY A 256 -13.28 16.70 -7.43
C GLY A 256 -12.45 15.63 -6.71
N ILE A 257 -11.82 14.76 -7.50
CA ILE A 257 -10.99 13.66 -6.96
C ILE A 257 -9.82 14.18 -6.10
N GLY A 258 -9.19 15.27 -6.53
CA GLY A 258 -8.07 15.87 -5.79
C GLY A 258 -8.48 16.43 -4.43
N ASP A 259 -9.69 16.97 -4.29
CA ASP A 259 -10.23 17.46 -3.01
C ASP A 259 -10.46 16.29 -2.05
N MET A 260 -11.09 15.21 -2.54
CA MET A 260 -11.36 13.99 -1.76
C MET A 260 -10.07 13.32 -1.29
N VAL A 261 -9.10 13.15 -2.18
CA VAL A 261 -7.79 12.56 -1.84
C VAL A 261 -7.06 13.43 -0.83
N LYS A 262 -7.08 14.76 -0.99
CA LYS A 262 -6.44 15.68 -0.04
C LYS A 262 -7.05 15.62 1.35
N ALA A 263 -8.36 15.42 1.46
CA ALA A 263 -9.04 15.24 2.74
C ALA A 263 -8.66 13.91 3.41
N LEU A 264 -8.63 12.81 2.66
CA LEU A 264 -8.38 11.48 3.20
C LEU A 264 -6.90 11.17 3.42
N HIS A 265 -6.02 11.56 2.48
CA HIS A 265 -4.60 11.18 2.53
C HIS A 265 -3.77 12.11 3.45
N PRO A 266 -2.80 11.52 4.23
CA PRO A 266 -2.75 10.11 4.59
C PRO A 266 -3.87 9.74 5.57
N THR A 267 -4.38 8.50 5.47
CA THR A 267 -5.38 8.01 6.44
C THR A 267 -4.73 7.71 7.79
N PRO A 268 -5.48 7.66 8.90
CA PRO A 268 -4.92 7.24 10.18
C PRO A 268 -4.46 5.77 10.21
N ALA A 269 -4.85 4.97 9.21
CA ALA A 269 -4.33 3.60 9.05
C ALA A 269 -2.82 3.58 8.78
N VAL A 270 -2.28 4.64 8.16
CA VAL A 270 -0.87 4.78 7.81
C VAL A 270 -0.18 6.00 8.45
N CYS A 271 -0.91 6.82 9.20
CA CYS A 271 -0.39 8.03 9.84
C CYS A 271 -0.62 8.01 11.35
N GLY A 272 -1.71 8.58 11.81
CA GLY A 272 -2.08 8.66 13.22
C GLY A 272 -3.18 9.68 13.47
N LEU A 273 -3.49 9.89 14.77
CA LEU A 273 -4.53 10.83 15.22
C LEU A 273 -4.04 11.60 16.46
N PRO A 274 -4.20 12.95 16.48
CA PRO A 274 -4.72 13.80 15.41
C PRO A 274 -3.82 13.82 14.18
N LYS A 275 -4.40 13.90 12.96
CA LYS A 275 -3.70 13.62 11.69
C LYS A 275 -2.52 14.55 11.41
N ALA A 276 -2.72 15.86 11.48
CA ALA A 276 -1.69 16.84 11.11
C ALA A 276 -0.49 16.77 12.05
N GLU A 277 -0.74 16.69 13.35
CA GLU A 277 0.27 16.58 14.41
C GLU A 277 1.01 15.24 14.30
N ALA A 278 0.28 14.14 14.04
CA ALA A 278 0.86 12.82 13.84
C ALA A 278 1.78 12.78 12.61
N GLN A 279 1.37 13.39 11.49
CA GLN A 279 2.21 13.47 10.30
C GLN A 279 3.50 14.25 10.57
N ALA A 280 3.39 15.43 11.23
CA ALA A 280 4.56 16.23 11.59
C ALA A 280 5.51 15.48 12.54
N PHE A 281 4.95 14.76 13.52
CA PHE A 281 5.73 13.96 14.46
C PHE A 281 6.47 12.82 13.77
N ILE A 282 5.79 12.07 12.91
CA ILE A 282 6.37 10.97 12.11
C ILE A 282 7.52 11.48 11.26
N LEU A 283 7.32 12.54 10.48
CA LEU A 283 8.34 13.12 9.60
C LEU A 283 9.59 13.59 10.37
N LYS A 284 9.44 13.99 11.61
CA LYS A 284 10.55 14.43 12.46
C LYS A 284 11.30 13.30 13.16
N ASN A 285 10.61 12.20 13.46
CA ASN A 285 11.10 11.19 14.40
C ASN A 285 11.37 9.81 13.80
N GLU A 286 10.89 9.52 12.59
CA GLU A 286 11.30 8.30 11.89
C GLU A 286 12.73 8.42 11.38
N PRO A 287 13.54 7.36 11.51
CA PRO A 287 14.98 7.39 11.14
C PRO A 287 15.22 7.43 9.63
N ALA A 288 14.24 6.99 8.84
CA ALA A 288 14.34 6.96 7.38
C ALA A 288 13.08 7.53 6.74
N PRO A 289 13.20 8.27 5.63
CA PRO A 289 12.04 8.80 4.92
C PRO A 289 11.21 7.67 4.30
N ARG A 290 9.89 7.76 4.42
CA ARG A 290 8.95 6.80 3.82
C ARG A 290 8.92 6.84 2.31
N ARG A 291 9.25 7.98 1.72
CA ARG A 291 9.13 8.22 0.28
C ARG A 291 7.71 7.90 -0.21
N TYR A 292 7.57 6.94 -1.14
CA TYR A 292 6.26 6.53 -1.68
C TYR A 292 5.56 5.44 -0.84
N TYR A 293 6.21 4.84 0.15
CA TYR A 293 5.54 4.00 1.15
C TYR A 293 4.56 4.83 1.97
N SER A 294 3.37 4.29 2.26
CA SER A 294 2.25 4.99 2.92
C SER A 294 1.71 6.21 2.16
N GLY A 295 2.13 6.37 0.91
CA GLY A 295 1.51 7.25 -0.07
C GLY A 295 0.31 6.57 -0.74
N PHE A 296 0.06 6.90 -2.00
CA PHE A 296 -0.95 6.20 -2.80
C PHE A 296 -0.56 6.19 -4.28
N CYS A 297 -1.14 5.25 -5.03
CA CYS A 297 -0.98 5.19 -6.47
C CYS A 297 -2.18 4.54 -7.14
N GLY A 298 -2.31 4.74 -8.45
CA GLY A 298 -3.32 4.10 -9.26
C GLY A 298 -3.85 4.96 -10.40
N PRO A 299 -4.76 4.43 -11.24
CA PRO A 299 -5.39 5.17 -12.32
C PRO A 299 -6.36 6.24 -11.80
N VAL A 300 -6.30 7.44 -12.38
CA VAL A 300 -7.22 8.56 -12.16
C VAL A 300 -7.84 8.94 -13.48
N GLU A 301 -9.17 8.93 -13.57
CA GLU A 301 -9.97 9.25 -14.76
C GLU A 301 -9.39 8.61 -16.04
N LEU A 302 -8.70 7.49 -15.88
CA LEU A 302 -8.08 6.76 -16.96
C LEU A 302 -9.09 5.76 -17.52
N ASP A 303 -9.52 5.96 -18.75
CA ASP A 303 -10.61 5.20 -19.38
C ASP A 303 -11.90 5.21 -18.52
N GLY A 304 -12.21 6.37 -17.92
CA GLY A 304 -13.37 6.57 -17.06
C GLY A 304 -13.27 5.92 -15.67
N ARG A 305 -12.13 5.33 -15.33
CA ARG A 305 -11.88 4.67 -14.03
C ARG A 305 -11.03 5.54 -13.12
N THR A 306 -11.33 5.46 -11.84
CA THR A 306 -10.49 6.01 -10.78
C THR A 306 -10.39 4.96 -9.69
N ASP A 307 -9.19 4.41 -9.51
CA ASP A 307 -8.89 3.36 -8.55
C ASP A 307 -7.57 3.68 -7.86
N LEU A 308 -7.62 4.37 -6.73
CA LEU A 308 -6.46 4.77 -5.94
C LEU A 308 -6.28 3.86 -4.73
N PHE A 309 -5.08 3.36 -4.55
CA PHE A 309 -4.72 2.44 -3.48
C PHE A 309 -3.62 3.02 -2.60
N VAL A 310 -3.69 2.79 -1.29
CA VAL A 310 -2.63 3.16 -0.36
C VAL A 310 -1.38 2.31 -0.65
N SER A 311 -0.23 2.96 -0.76
CA SER A 311 1.05 2.32 -1.12
C SER A 311 1.61 1.53 0.05
N LEU A 312 1.20 0.26 0.14
CA LEU A 312 1.61 -0.68 1.18
C LEU A 312 2.26 -1.93 0.58
N ARG A 313 2.90 -2.74 1.46
CA ARG A 313 3.56 -3.98 1.01
C ARG A 313 4.37 -3.69 -0.24
N CYS A 314 5.35 -2.81 -0.12
CA CYS A 314 6.08 -2.27 -1.25
C CYS A 314 7.59 -2.33 -1.03
N MET A 315 8.29 -2.25 -2.15
CA MET A 315 9.73 -2.10 -2.19
C MET A 315 10.16 -1.13 -3.29
N GLU A 316 11.19 -0.38 -3.00
CA GLU A 316 11.96 0.38 -3.98
C GLU A 316 13.01 -0.53 -4.60
N LEU A 317 13.11 -0.54 -5.93
CA LEU A 317 14.00 -1.41 -6.69
C LEU A 317 15.15 -0.61 -7.30
N SER A 318 16.35 -1.16 -7.16
CA SER A 318 17.56 -0.80 -7.91
C SER A 318 18.07 -2.03 -8.66
N SER A 319 19.13 -1.89 -9.45
CA SER A 319 19.65 -3.00 -10.24
C SER A 319 20.05 -4.20 -9.37
N HIS A 320 20.70 -3.97 -8.23
CA HIS A 320 21.27 -5.03 -7.35
C HIS A 320 20.86 -4.88 -5.90
N SER A 321 19.88 -4.04 -5.62
CA SER A 321 19.35 -3.89 -4.26
C SER A 321 17.87 -3.54 -4.29
N CYS A 322 17.20 -3.80 -3.18
CA CYS A 322 15.87 -3.28 -2.93
C CYS A 322 15.76 -2.79 -1.50
N ARG A 323 14.84 -1.86 -1.28
CA ARG A 323 14.46 -1.41 0.05
C ARG A 323 13.01 -1.74 0.31
N LEU A 324 12.78 -2.60 1.29
CA LEU A 324 11.47 -3.02 1.78
C LEU A 324 10.95 -2.02 2.81
N TYR A 325 9.62 -1.84 2.86
CA TYR A 325 8.97 -0.95 3.83
C TYR A 325 7.81 -1.66 4.52
N ALA A 326 7.69 -1.45 5.82
CA ALA A 326 6.51 -1.83 6.60
C ALA A 326 6.31 -0.89 7.79
N GLY A 327 5.09 -0.88 8.34
CA GLY A 327 4.77 -0.16 9.56
C GLY A 327 3.61 -0.81 10.29
N GLY A 328 3.54 -0.54 11.59
CA GLY A 328 2.50 -0.97 12.51
C GLY A 328 1.79 0.21 13.17
N GLY A 329 0.50 0.05 13.46
CA GLY A 329 -0.29 1.03 14.20
C GLY A 329 -0.08 0.87 15.70
N LEU A 330 0.49 1.88 16.35
CA LEU A 330 0.73 1.90 17.79
C LEU A 330 -0.44 2.58 18.51
N LEU A 331 -0.84 1.96 19.61
CA LEU A 331 -1.74 2.49 20.64
C LEU A 331 -1.02 2.46 21.99
N ALA A 332 -1.63 3.03 23.02
CA ALA A 332 -1.05 3.07 24.36
C ALA A 332 -0.79 1.69 24.98
N ASP A 333 -1.49 0.64 24.53
CA ASP A 333 -1.33 -0.75 24.95
C ASP A 333 -0.44 -1.58 24.00
N SER A 334 0.24 -0.95 23.05
CA SER A 334 1.16 -1.64 22.13
C SER A 334 2.39 -2.19 22.86
N VAL A 335 2.85 -3.36 22.41
CA VAL A 335 4.04 -4.05 22.91
C VAL A 335 5.08 -4.12 21.79
N GLU A 336 6.29 -3.62 22.02
CA GLU A 336 7.34 -3.47 21.01
C GLU A 336 7.60 -4.74 20.20
N GLU A 337 7.78 -5.87 20.86
CA GLU A 337 8.05 -7.15 20.20
C GLU A 337 6.90 -7.56 19.27
N GLN A 338 5.65 -7.34 19.65
CA GLN A 338 4.48 -7.68 18.83
C GLN A 338 4.40 -6.79 17.61
N GLU A 339 4.66 -5.49 17.78
CA GLU A 339 4.66 -4.52 16.67
C GLU A 339 5.81 -4.79 15.68
N TRP A 340 6.99 -5.15 16.22
CA TRP A 340 8.11 -5.58 15.39
C TRP A 340 7.77 -6.81 14.55
N GLN A 341 7.23 -7.87 15.17
CA GLN A 341 6.82 -9.09 14.49
C GLN A 341 5.74 -8.84 13.43
N GLU A 342 4.83 -7.90 13.67
CA GLU A 342 3.84 -7.49 12.68
C GLU A 342 4.50 -6.84 11.45
N THR A 343 5.50 -5.96 11.65
CA THR A 343 6.23 -5.37 10.53
C THR A 343 7.03 -6.41 9.75
N GLU A 344 7.66 -7.40 10.41
CA GLU A 344 8.32 -8.53 9.77
C GLU A 344 7.35 -9.32 8.87
N ALA A 345 6.18 -9.68 9.41
CA ALA A 345 5.16 -10.39 8.66
C ALA A 345 4.67 -9.60 7.41
N LYS A 346 4.60 -8.27 7.52
CA LYS A 346 4.23 -7.39 6.41
C LYS A 346 5.34 -7.31 5.34
N MET A 347 6.61 -7.24 5.73
CA MET A 347 7.76 -7.22 4.81
C MET A 347 7.88 -8.52 4.02
N MET A 348 7.49 -9.67 4.62
CA MET A 348 7.53 -10.96 3.95
C MET A 348 6.76 -10.98 2.62
N THR A 349 5.74 -10.13 2.45
CA THR A 349 5.00 -10.01 1.18
C THR A 349 5.94 -9.69 0.01
N MET A 350 6.88 -8.76 0.19
CA MET A 350 7.84 -8.41 -0.87
C MET A 350 9.10 -9.28 -0.83
N ARG A 351 9.59 -9.60 0.37
CA ARG A 351 10.80 -10.43 0.54
C ARG A 351 10.70 -11.78 -0.17
N GLN A 352 9.53 -12.43 -0.14
CA GLN A 352 9.28 -13.72 -0.81
C GLN A 352 9.35 -13.67 -2.34
N LEU A 353 9.30 -12.50 -2.95
CA LEU A 353 9.48 -12.35 -4.40
C LEU A 353 10.96 -12.38 -4.78
N ILE A 354 11.86 -12.08 -3.84
CA ILE A 354 13.30 -11.92 -4.07
C ILE A 354 14.07 -13.11 -3.51
N VAL A 355 13.78 -13.51 -2.26
CA VAL A 355 14.46 -14.61 -1.57
C VAL A 355 13.93 -15.94 -2.10
N ARG A 356 14.82 -16.78 -2.63
CA ARG A 356 14.49 -18.18 -2.89
C ARG A 356 14.31 -18.87 -1.53
N GLY A 357 13.09 -19.09 -1.12
CA GLY A 357 12.86 -20.07 -0.06
C GLY A 357 13.31 -21.44 -0.56
N ASP A 358 14.09 -22.16 0.24
CA ASP A 358 14.32 -23.60 0.09
C ASP A 358 12.96 -24.32 0.26
N ALA A 359 12.14 -24.28 -0.79
CA ALA A 359 10.89 -25.02 -0.86
C ALA A 359 11.20 -26.42 -1.41
N ALA A 360 11.92 -27.23 -0.65
CA ALA A 360 11.99 -28.65 -0.91
C ALA A 360 12.67 -29.41 0.26
N SER A 361 12.06 -29.38 1.44
CA SER A 361 12.33 -30.41 2.45
C SER A 361 11.15 -30.59 3.41
N GLU A 362 9.95 -30.74 2.87
CA GLU A 362 8.89 -31.47 3.57
C GLU A 362 8.25 -32.43 2.55
N LYS A 363 8.78 -33.68 2.62
CA LYS A 363 8.10 -34.87 2.09
C LYS A 363 7.03 -35.30 3.08
#